data_afca850fb77d1424aab885e00dc3f027
#
_entry.id   afca850fb77d1424aab885e00dc3f027
#
_cell.length_a   1.000
_cell.length_b   1.000
_cell.length_c   1.000
_cell.angle_alpha   90.00
_cell.angle_beta   90.00
_cell.angle_gamma   90.00
#
_symmetry.space_group_name_H-M   'P 1'
#
loop_
_entity.id
_entity.type
_entity.pdbx_description
1 polymer ?
#
loop_
_entity_poly.entity_id
_entity_poly.type
_entity_poly.pdbx_seq_one_letter_code
_entity_poly.pdbx_strand_id
1 'polypeptide(L)'
;DLLWVSRIVFLSFLFGCFGTAQAAYLFKNLMVKERAKIDIYALLLSNTAALIMALNGMAYWGIAIQGVLYIGLGTFLRWYYSPWRPTFSFNLQPLREMFPFSARLLLTNLFSQMSTNIFSILLGKFYTVQQVGYYSQGYKWMNMGGSFITGMISGVAQPVFAQVSYEKERQVQVLRKMIRFTAFISFPLMFGMALVANELILITVTEKWAPCVPILQLLCVWGAFSPICELYKNIVISHGKSNIYLYANVIFGILQILLLIMMLPYGILWMVAAYVLAYLCWLLVWHCFASHL
;
A
#
# COMPACT_ATOMS: atom_id res chain seq x y z
N ASP A 1 23.26 11.24 18.27
CA ASP A 1 22.89 11.54 16.86
C ASP A 1 21.49 11.02 16.50
N LEU A 2 21.07 9.85 16.97
CA LEU A 2 19.75 9.26 16.67
C LEU A 2 18.58 10.16 17.11
N LEU A 3 18.71 10.86 18.23
CA LEU A 3 17.72 11.80 18.74
C LEU A 3 17.48 12.99 17.79
N TRP A 4 18.54 13.50 17.19
CA TRP A 4 18.42 14.62 16.26
C TRP A 4 17.80 14.19 14.92
N VAL A 5 18.19 13.01 14.43
CA VAL A 5 17.59 12.42 13.23
C VAL A 5 16.08 12.20 13.41
N SER A 6 15.66 11.61 14.54
CA SER A 6 14.24 11.43 14.82
C SER A 6 13.47 12.74 14.93
N ARG A 7 14.03 13.78 15.56
CA ARG A 7 13.41 15.11 15.64
C ARG A 7 13.18 15.72 14.24
N ILE A 8 14.17 15.59 13.35
CA ILE A 8 14.07 16.09 11.98
C ILE A 8 13.01 15.28 11.20
N VAL A 9 13.01 13.96 11.34
CA VAL A 9 11.98 13.12 10.69
C VAL A 9 10.57 13.46 11.18
N PHE A 10 10.39 13.78 12.47
CA PHE A 10 9.10 14.23 13.00
C PHE A 10 8.61 15.55 12.37
N LEU A 11 9.51 16.41 11.89
CA LEU A 11 9.13 17.64 11.19
C LEU A 11 8.32 17.35 9.91
N SER A 12 8.55 16.19 9.28
CA SER A 12 7.78 15.75 8.11
C SER A 12 6.28 15.60 8.40
N PHE A 13 5.91 15.22 9.63
CA PHE A 13 4.52 15.15 10.06
C PHE A 13 3.83 16.51 10.01
N LEU A 14 4.51 17.56 10.51
CA LEU A 14 3.97 18.93 10.46
C LEU A 14 3.73 19.35 9.01
N PHE A 15 4.72 19.18 8.14
CA PHE A 15 4.55 19.50 6.72
C PHE A 15 3.43 18.68 6.09
N GLY A 16 3.33 17.37 6.38
CA GLY A 16 2.28 16.50 5.89
C GLY A 16 0.87 16.98 6.27
N CYS A 17 0.67 17.40 7.53
CA CYS A 17 -0.61 17.92 8.01
C CYS A 17 -1.10 19.11 7.19
N PHE A 18 -0.22 20.05 6.86
CA PHE A 18 -0.57 21.24 6.07
C PHE A 18 -0.95 20.93 4.61
N GLY A 19 -0.56 19.76 4.08
CA GLY A 19 -0.87 19.34 2.71
C GLY A 19 -2.07 18.40 2.57
N THR A 20 -2.67 17.95 3.67
CA THR A 20 -3.68 16.89 3.67
C THR A 20 -4.95 17.30 2.94
N ALA A 21 -5.46 18.50 3.19
CA ALA A 21 -6.69 19.01 2.57
C ALA A 21 -6.53 19.20 1.06
N GLN A 22 -5.41 19.76 0.61
CA GLN A 22 -5.09 19.93 -0.80
C GLN A 22 -4.91 18.58 -1.50
N ALA A 23 -4.27 17.62 -0.84
CA ALA A 23 -4.14 16.26 -1.36
C ALA A 23 -5.52 15.61 -1.55
N ALA A 24 -6.42 15.75 -0.58
CA ALA A 24 -7.78 15.25 -0.65
C ALA A 24 -8.59 15.93 -1.77
N TYR A 25 -8.43 17.24 -1.96
CA TYR A 25 -9.06 17.98 -3.04
C TYR A 25 -8.61 17.49 -4.42
N LEU A 26 -7.30 17.36 -4.64
CA LEU A 26 -6.73 16.87 -5.89
C LEU A 26 -7.14 15.42 -6.18
N PHE A 27 -7.27 14.59 -5.13
CA PHE A 27 -7.74 13.22 -5.23
C PHE A 27 -9.22 13.14 -5.62
N LYS A 28 -10.08 13.88 -4.92
CA LYS A 28 -11.53 13.93 -5.16
C LYS A 28 -11.87 14.37 -6.58
N ASN A 29 -11.15 15.36 -7.09
CA ASN A 29 -11.40 15.94 -8.42
C ASN A 29 -10.62 15.22 -9.54
N LEU A 30 -10.00 14.05 -9.26
CA LEU A 30 -9.25 13.26 -10.24
C LEU A 30 -8.16 14.04 -10.99
N MET A 31 -7.52 15.01 -10.33
CA MET A 31 -6.44 15.80 -10.89
C MET A 31 -5.13 14.99 -10.93
N VAL A 32 -5.15 13.90 -11.71
CA VAL A 32 -4.07 12.90 -11.76
C VAL A 32 -2.78 13.49 -12.33
N LYS A 33 -2.92 14.37 -13.33
CA LYS A 33 -1.77 15.02 -13.99
C LYS A 33 -0.99 15.91 -13.02
N GLU A 34 -1.71 16.71 -12.24
CA GLU A 34 -1.14 17.61 -11.23
C GLU A 34 -0.48 16.80 -10.11
N ARG A 35 -1.15 15.75 -9.62
CA ARG A 35 -0.59 14.83 -8.62
C ARG A 35 0.69 14.19 -9.11
N ALA A 36 0.72 13.66 -10.32
CA ALA A 36 1.91 13.06 -10.91
C ALA A 36 3.08 14.06 -11.02
N LYS A 37 2.81 15.31 -11.44
CA LYS A 37 3.83 16.37 -11.48
C LYS A 37 4.40 16.66 -10.10
N ILE A 38 3.53 16.80 -9.08
CA ILE A 38 3.93 17.07 -7.69
C ILE A 38 4.85 15.96 -7.20
N ASP A 39 4.45 14.70 -7.39
CA ASP A 39 5.21 13.55 -6.91
C ASP A 39 6.56 13.42 -7.62
N ILE A 40 6.61 13.64 -8.96
CA ILE A 40 7.85 13.59 -9.73
C ILE A 40 8.82 14.71 -9.29
N TYR A 41 8.35 15.96 -9.20
CA TYR A 41 9.22 17.08 -8.81
C TYR A 41 9.71 16.92 -7.37
N ALA A 42 8.83 16.53 -6.43
CA ALA A 42 9.23 16.31 -5.05
C ALA A 42 10.26 15.17 -4.95
N LEU A 43 10.05 14.08 -5.68
CA LEU A 43 10.95 12.93 -5.70
C LEU A 43 12.31 13.27 -6.32
N LEU A 44 12.35 13.92 -7.47
CA LEU A 44 13.60 14.30 -8.14
C LEU A 44 14.43 15.24 -7.25
N LEU A 45 13.82 16.31 -6.76
CA LEU A 45 14.53 17.31 -5.95
C LEU A 45 15.03 16.74 -4.62
N SER A 46 14.19 15.94 -3.93
CA SER A 46 14.59 15.35 -2.65
C SER A 46 15.70 14.31 -2.80
N ASN A 47 15.65 13.46 -3.85
CA ASN A 47 16.70 12.48 -4.10
C ASN A 47 18.02 13.13 -4.57
N THR A 48 17.95 14.18 -5.39
CA THR A 48 19.14 14.93 -5.79
C THR A 48 19.83 15.56 -4.58
N ALA A 49 19.06 16.15 -3.66
CA ALA A 49 19.60 16.70 -2.42
C ALA A 49 20.25 15.61 -1.55
N ALA A 50 19.60 14.45 -1.41
CA ALA A 50 20.15 13.32 -0.67
C ALA A 50 21.44 12.79 -1.29
N LEU A 51 21.52 12.71 -2.62
CA LEU A 51 22.71 12.27 -3.34
C LEU A 51 23.89 13.25 -3.10
N ILE A 52 23.66 14.55 -3.19
CA ILE A 52 24.66 15.57 -2.92
C ILE A 52 25.18 15.43 -1.47
N MET A 53 24.28 15.23 -0.48
CA MET A 53 24.66 15.04 0.90
C MET A 53 25.46 13.75 1.10
N ALA A 54 25.09 12.66 0.44
CA ALA A 54 25.82 11.39 0.53
C ALA A 54 27.24 11.51 -0.03
N LEU A 55 27.42 12.22 -1.15
CA LEU A 55 28.72 12.49 -1.75
C LEU A 55 29.61 13.37 -0.84
N ASN A 56 29.04 14.19 0.02
CA ASN A 56 29.75 14.98 1.02
C ASN A 56 29.97 14.24 2.36
N GLY A 57 29.79 12.91 2.39
CA GLY A 57 30.04 12.09 3.58
C GLY A 57 28.94 12.10 4.64
N MET A 58 27.78 12.76 4.36
CA MET A 58 26.64 12.87 5.28
C MET A 58 25.55 11.84 4.93
N ALA A 59 25.88 10.59 4.65
CA ALA A 59 24.99 9.59 4.08
C ALA A 59 23.70 9.36 4.90
N TYR A 60 23.78 9.17 6.21
CA TYR A 60 22.59 8.93 7.03
C TYR A 60 21.73 10.18 7.25
N TRP A 61 22.35 11.37 7.28
CA TRP A 61 21.64 12.65 7.30
C TRP A 61 20.91 12.89 5.97
N GLY A 62 21.54 12.51 4.84
CA GLY A 62 20.95 12.57 3.52
C GLY A 62 19.63 11.81 3.45
N ILE A 63 19.55 10.60 4.02
CA ILE A 63 18.31 9.80 4.04
C ILE A 63 17.24 10.47 4.90
N ALA A 64 17.59 11.00 6.08
CA ALA A 64 16.63 11.66 6.97
C ALA A 64 16.05 12.94 6.34
N ILE A 65 16.91 13.77 5.77
CA ILE A 65 16.53 15.04 5.15
C ILE A 65 15.76 14.81 3.85
N GLN A 66 16.10 13.77 3.08
CA GLN A 66 15.36 13.37 1.87
C GLN A 66 13.86 13.16 2.16
N GLY A 67 13.53 12.43 3.23
CA GLY A 67 12.14 12.19 3.61
C GLY A 67 11.40 13.48 3.96
N VAL A 68 12.04 14.37 4.71
CA VAL A 68 11.46 15.67 5.08
C VAL A 68 11.30 16.59 3.88
N LEU A 69 12.30 16.67 3.01
CA LEU A 69 12.24 17.44 1.76
C LEU A 69 11.16 16.90 0.82
N TYR A 70 11.03 15.59 0.67
CA TYR A 70 9.99 15.00 -0.18
C TYR A 70 8.59 15.43 0.27
N ILE A 71 8.29 15.32 1.57
CA ILE A 71 7.00 15.71 2.12
C ILE A 71 6.81 17.23 2.09
N GLY A 72 7.83 17.99 2.45
CA GLY A 72 7.80 19.45 2.44
C GLY A 72 7.57 20.05 1.06
N LEU A 73 8.37 19.61 0.07
CA LEU A 73 8.22 20.03 -1.32
C LEU A 73 6.87 19.55 -1.89
N GLY A 74 6.47 18.31 -1.59
CA GLY A 74 5.17 17.81 -1.98
C GLY A 74 4.03 18.66 -1.42
N THR A 75 4.11 19.08 -0.16
CA THR A 75 3.13 19.98 0.45
C THR A 75 3.11 21.33 -0.23
N PHE A 76 4.27 21.93 -0.42
CA PHE A 76 4.38 23.23 -1.11
C PHE A 76 3.78 23.18 -2.52
N LEU A 77 4.11 22.15 -3.30
CA LEU A 77 3.57 21.97 -4.64
C LEU A 77 2.06 21.69 -4.63
N ARG A 78 1.53 20.96 -3.65
CA ARG A 78 0.08 20.78 -3.50
C ARG A 78 -0.64 22.09 -3.26
N TRP A 79 -0.07 22.98 -2.46
CA TRP A 79 -0.59 24.34 -2.28
C TRP A 79 -0.53 25.17 -3.56
N TYR A 80 0.49 24.98 -4.38
CA TYR A 80 0.63 25.69 -5.65
C TYR A 80 -0.40 25.21 -6.69
N TYR A 81 -0.54 23.88 -6.88
CA TYR A 81 -1.41 23.30 -7.90
C TYR A 81 -2.88 23.18 -7.48
N SER A 82 -3.19 23.17 -6.19
CA SER A 82 -4.57 23.10 -5.71
C SER A 82 -5.22 24.49 -5.75
N PRO A 83 -6.39 24.66 -6.37
CA PRO A 83 -7.15 25.91 -6.31
C PRO A 83 -7.85 26.12 -4.95
N TRP A 84 -7.98 25.04 -4.16
CA TRP A 84 -8.63 25.12 -2.85
C TRP A 84 -7.76 25.86 -1.83
N ARG A 85 -8.40 26.77 -1.08
CA ARG A 85 -7.77 27.52 0.02
C ARG A 85 -8.60 27.36 1.28
N PRO A 86 -7.97 27.20 2.46
CA PRO A 86 -8.68 27.14 3.73
C PRO A 86 -9.35 28.47 4.03
N THR A 87 -10.58 28.38 4.53
CA THR A 87 -11.31 29.52 5.10
C THR A 87 -11.25 29.43 6.62
N PHE A 88 -11.15 30.55 7.31
CA PHE A 88 -11.11 30.59 8.78
C PHE A 88 -12.49 30.40 9.44
N SER A 89 -13.44 29.81 8.74
CA SER A 89 -14.75 29.45 9.30
C SER A 89 -14.69 28.06 9.94
N PHE A 90 -14.88 28.00 11.25
CA PHE A 90 -14.92 26.73 11.98
C PHE A 90 -16.36 26.23 12.08
N ASN A 91 -16.66 25.14 11.37
CA ASN A 91 -17.90 24.40 11.54
C ASN A 91 -17.56 22.95 11.92
N LEU A 92 -17.98 22.54 13.11
CA LEU A 92 -17.74 21.17 13.64
C LEU A 92 -18.79 20.15 13.17
N GLN A 93 -19.87 20.58 12.56
CA GLN A 93 -20.94 19.68 12.14
C GLN A 93 -20.46 18.65 11.10
N PRO A 94 -19.76 19.02 9.99
CA PRO A 94 -19.23 18.05 9.04
C PRO A 94 -18.24 17.08 9.69
N LEU A 95 -17.44 17.55 10.66
CA LEU A 95 -16.52 16.68 11.39
C LEU A 95 -17.28 15.60 12.17
N ARG A 96 -18.36 15.98 12.87
CA ARG A 96 -19.18 15.04 13.64
C ARG A 96 -19.88 14.00 12.74
N GLU A 97 -20.34 14.40 11.58
CA GLU A 97 -20.97 13.50 10.59
C GLU A 97 -19.98 12.51 9.97
N MET A 98 -18.77 12.96 9.65
CA MET A 98 -17.73 12.13 9.00
C MET A 98 -16.91 11.31 9.99
N PHE A 99 -16.86 11.67 11.27
CA PHE A 99 -16.01 11.03 12.27
C PHE A 99 -16.25 9.53 12.40
N PRO A 100 -17.50 9.03 12.51
CA PRO A 100 -17.74 7.59 12.65
C PRO A 100 -17.23 6.77 11.46
N PHE A 101 -17.36 7.28 10.25
CA PHE A 101 -16.83 6.64 9.04
C PHE A 101 -15.29 6.64 9.03
N SER A 102 -14.68 7.80 9.27
CA SER A 102 -13.23 7.97 9.27
C SER A 102 -12.54 7.18 10.38
N ALA A 103 -13.14 7.13 11.58
CA ALA A 103 -12.62 6.36 12.70
C ALA A 103 -12.60 4.84 12.40
N ARG A 104 -13.62 4.32 11.73
CA ARG A 104 -13.66 2.90 11.31
C ARG A 104 -12.58 2.59 10.27
N LEU A 105 -12.37 3.48 9.31
CA LEU A 105 -11.28 3.32 8.33
C LEU A 105 -9.90 3.36 9.03
N LEU A 106 -9.72 4.28 9.97
CA LEU A 106 -8.48 4.36 10.76
C LEU A 106 -8.23 3.06 11.53
N LEU A 107 -9.23 2.55 12.27
CA LEU A 107 -9.12 1.30 13.00
C LEU A 107 -8.84 0.12 12.08
N THR A 108 -9.48 0.07 10.91
CA THR A 108 -9.22 -0.98 9.92
C THR A 108 -7.78 -0.93 9.41
N ASN A 109 -7.27 0.26 9.10
CA ASN A 109 -5.90 0.42 8.63
C ASN A 109 -4.88 0.07 9.72
N LEU A 110 -5.11 0.47 10.96
CA LEU A 110 -4.27 0.09 12.11
C LEU A 110 -4.25 -1.43 12.29
N PHE A 111 -5.42 -2.07 12.28
CA PHE A 111 -5.52 -3.53 12.39
C PHE A 111 -4.84 -4.25 11.23
N SER A 112 -5.01 -3.77 10.00
CA SER A 112 -4.35 -4.31 8.82
C SER A 112 -2.82 -4.22 8.92
N GLN A 113 -2.29 -3.08 9.38
CA GLN A 113 -0.85 -2.90 9.61
C GLN A 113 -0.33 -3.82 10.72
N MET A 114 -1.07 -3.98 11.80
CA MET A 114 -0.72 -4.93 12.86
C MET A 114 -0.69 -6.36 12.32
N SER A 115 -1.70 -6.77 11.55
CA SER A 115 -1.77 -8.12 10.96
C SER A 115 -0.60 -8.40 10.02
N THR A 116 -0.19 -7.43 9.21
CA THR A 116 0.98 -7.58 8.33
C THR A 116 2.28 -7.70 9.14
N ASN A 117 2.42 -6.91 10.20
CA ASN A 117 3.61 -6.96 11.06
C ASN A 117 3.65 -8.20 11.95
N ILE A 118 2.49 -8.74 12.38
CA ILE A 118 2.40 -9.98 13.15
C ILE A 118 3.05 -11.15 12.40
N PHE A 119 2.87 -11.24 11.09
CA PHE A 119 3.55 -12.27 10.29
C PHE A 119 5.07 -12.19 10.46
N SER A 120 5.65 -11.00 10.32
CA SER A 120 7.08 -10.76 10.52
C SER A 120 7.53 -11.02 11.96
N ILE A 121 6.69 -10.68 12.94
CA ILE A 121 6.96 -10.93 14.37
C ILE A 121 6.95 -12.43 14.68
N LEU A 122 5.97 -13.17 14.16
CA LEU A 122 5.91 -14.63 14.32
C LEU A 122 7.12 -15.30 13.70
N LEU A 123 7.49 -14.91 12.47
CA LEU A 123 8.71 -15.42 11.86
C LEU A 123 9.95 -15.11 12.70
N GLY A 124 10.11 -13.88 13.20
CA GLY A 124 11.24 -13.49 14.01
C GLY A 124 11.33 -14.20 15.36
N LYS A 125 10.21 -14.66 15.90
CA LYS A 125 10.17 -15.40 17.18
C LYS A 125 10.47 -16.90 17.03
N PHE A 126 10.00 -17.52 15.95
CA PHE A 126 10.02 -18.98 15.79
C PHE A 126 11.04 -19.48 14.75
N TYR A 127 11.58 -18.61 13.93
CA TYR A 127 12.53 -18.96 12.87
C TYR A 127 13.87 -18.24 13.04
N THR A 128 14.89 -18.72 12.35
CA THR A 128 16.20 -18.09 12.37
C THR A 128 16.19 -16.73 11.67
N VAL A 129 17.06 -15.81 12.11
CA VAL A 129 17.22 -14.48 11.48
C VAL A 129 17.46 -14.60 9.97
N GLN A 130 18.17 -15.64 9.55
CA GLN A 130 18.47 -15.90 8.14
C GLN A 130 17.20 -16.25 7.35
N GLN A 131 16.33 -17.11 7.89
CA GLN A 131 15.05 -17.48 7.25
C GLN A 131 14.09 -16.28 7.18
N VAL A 132 14.03 -15.46 8.22
CA VAL A 132 13.28 -14.19 8.21
C VAL A 132 13.81 -13.25 7.14
N GLY A 133 15.14 -13.23 6.97
CA GLY A 133 15.79 -12.48 5.89
C GLY A 133 15.34 -12.92 4.51
N TYR A 134 15.28 -14.23 4.26
CA TYR A 134 14.80 -14.76 2.97
C TYR A 134 13.36 -14.37 2.65
N TYR A 135 12.46 -14.49 3.64
CA TYR A 135 11.09 -14.01 3.48
C TYR A 135 11.02 -12.51 3.21
N SER A 136 11.74 -11.71 4.01
CA SER A 136 11.74 -10.25 3.88
C SER A 136 12.24 -9.81 2.51
N GLN A 137 13.25 -10.47 1.98
CA GLN A 137 13.80 -10.18 0.66
C GLN A 137 12.80 -10.57 -0.45
N GLY A 138 12.19 -11.74 -0.39
CA GLY A 138 11.15 -12.15 -1.34
C GLY A 138 9.93 -11.21 -1.31
N TYR A 139 9.48 -10.84 -0.10
CA TYR A 139 8.38 -9.89 0.09
C TYR A 139 8.70 -8.50 -0.46
N LYS A 140 9.94 -8.02 -0.27
CA LYS A 140 10.40 -6.72 -0.79
C LYS A 140 10.31 -6.67 -2.31
N TRP A 141 10.79 -7.70 -3.02
CA TRP A 141 10.74 -7.76 -4.47
C TRP A 141 9.30 -7.85 -4.99
N MET A 142 8.49 -8.74 -4.42
CA MET A 142 7.07 -8.82 -4.77
C MET A 142 6.35 -7.49 -4.55
N ASN A 143 6.60 -6.84 -3.41
CA ASN A 143 5.96 -5.58 -3.07
C ASN A 143 6.41 -4.43 -3.98
N MET A 144 7.67 -4.43 -4.43
CA MET A 144 8.19 -3.43 -5.36
C MET A 144 7.46 -3.46 -6.70
N GLY A 145 7.21 -4.67 -7.25
CA GLY A 145 6.39 -4.83 -8.46
C GLY A 145 4.90 -4.55 -8.21
N GLY A 146 4.34 -5.07 -7.11
CA GLY A 146 2.92 -4.92 -6.77
C GLY A 146 2.51 -3.50 -6.41
N SER A 147 3.35 -2.76 -5.70
CA SER A 147 3.06 -1.38 -5.28
C SER A 147 2.92 -0.42 -6.45
N PHE A 148 3.63 -0.65 -7.55
CA PHE A 148 3.48 0.13 -8.77
C PHE A 148 2.04 0.03 -9.31
N ILE A 149 1.50 -1.18 -9.40
CA ILE A 149 0.15 -1.44 -9.92
C ILE A 149 -0.91 -0.96 -8.94
N THR A 150 -0.77 -1.30 -7.65
CA THR A 150 -1.72 -0.86 -6.62
C THR A 150 -1.76 0.64 -6.47
N GLY A 151 -0.63 1.32 -6.59
CA GLY A 151 -0.54 2.78 -6.57
C GLY A 151 -1.33 3.43 -7.71
N MET A 152 -1.20 2.91 -8.94
CA MET A 152 -1.97 3.39 -10.11
C MET A 152 -3.47 3.21 -9.89
N ILE A 153 -3.90 2.05 -9.36
CA ILE A 153 -5.31 1.73 -9.15
C ILE A 153 -5.89 2.58 -8.02
N SER A 154 -5.27 2.60 -6.86
CA SER A 154 -5.76 3.30 -5.67
C SER A 154 -5.88 4.81 -5.90
N GLY A 155 -5.05 5.36 -6.79
CA GLY A 155 -5.11 6.77 -7.18
C GLY A 155 -6.37 7.17 -7.93
N VAL A 156 -7.08 6.21 -8.55
CA VAL A 156 -8.20 6.48 -9.46
C VAL A 156 -9.47 5.71 -9.07
N ALA A 157 -9.34 4.49 -8.54
CA ALA A 157 -10.47 3.58 -8.34
C ALA A 157 -11.54 4.15 -7.40
N GLN A 158 -11.15 4.60 -6.22
CA GLN A 158 -12.11 5.08 -5.22
C GLN A 158 -12.91 6.30 -5.68
N PRO A 159 -12.31 7.38 -6.22
CA PRO A 159 -13.07 8.52 -6.74
C PRO A 159 -13.99 8.14 -7.90
N VAL A 160 -13.55 7.27 -8.82
CA VAL A 160 -14.34 6.82 -9.95
C VAL A 160 -15.55 6.02 -9.48
N PHE A 161 -15.37 5.06 -8.55
CA PHE A 161 -16.49 4.31 -7.99
C PHE A 161 -17.46 5.18 -7.21
N ALA A 162 -16.99 6.20 -6.51
CA ALA A 162 -17.84 7.16 -5.81
C ALA A 162 -18.71 7.96 -6.79
N GLN A 163 -18.17 8.36 -7.95
CA GLN A 163 -18.94 9.09 -8.98
C GLN A 163 -20.04 8.26 -9.62
N VAL A 164 -19.85 6.94 -9.76
CA VAL A 164 -20.82 6.02 -10.39
C VAL A 164 -21.61 5.19 -9.37
N SER A 165 -21.52 5.51 -8.08
CA SER A 165 -22.11 4.72 -6.99
C SER A 165 -23.65 4.61 -7.05
N TYR A 166 -24.30 5.60 -7.66
CA TYR A 166 -25.77 5.64 -7.81
C TYR A 166 -26.29 4.90 -9.06
N GLU A 167 -25.39 4.52 -10.00
CA GLU A 167 -25.72 3.86 -11.27
C GLU A 167 -25.15 2.43 -11.27
N LYS A 168 -25.92 1.46 -10.75
CA LYS A 168 -25.43 0.08 -10.55
C LYS A 168 -24.87 -0.57 -11.83
N GLU A 169 -25.55 -0.44 -12.96
CA GLU A 169 -25.09 -1.02 -14.23
C GLU A 169 -23.76 -0.41 -14.69
N ARG A 170 -23.65 0.91 -14.60
CA ARG A 170 -22.42 1.63 -14.97
C ARG A 170 -21.26 1.29 -14.04
N GLN A 171 -21.54 1.13 -12.76
CA GLN A 171 -20.54 0.72 -11.77
C GLN A 171 -19.97 -0.68 -12.07
N VAL A 172 -20.83 -1.65 -12.43
CA VAL A 172 -20.42 -2.99 -12.84
C VAL A 172 -19.59 -2.96 -14.13
N GLN A 173 -19.96 -2.14 -15.11
CA GLN A 173 -19.19 -1.96 -16.34
C GLN A 173 -17.79 -1.38 -16.06
N VAL A 174 -17.72 -0.33 -15.22
CA VAL A 174 -16.46 0.29 -14.80
C VAL A 174 -15.59 -0.72 -14.06
N LEU A 175 -16.16 -1.48 -13.11
CA LEU A 175 -15.43 -2.51 -12.37
C LEU A 175 -14.85 -3.56 -13.32
N ARG A 176 -15.64 -4.10 -14.23
CA ARG A 176 -15.18 -5.11 -15.22
C ARG A 176 -14.03 -4.57 -16.07
N LYS A 177 -14.15 -3.31 -16.53
CA LYS A 177 -13.10 -2.66 -17.31
C LYS A 177 -11.81 -2.50 -16.49
N MET A 178 -11.93 -2.05 -15.24
CA MET A 178 -10.78 -1.89 -14.34
C MET A 178 -10.13 -3.23 -14.01
N ILE A 179 -10.91 -4.28 -13.73
CA ILE A 179 -10.37 -5.63 -13.47
C ILE A 179 -9.58 -6.15 -14.68
N ARG A 180 -10.14 -6.03 -15.90
CA ARG A 180 -9.46 -6.47 -17.12
C ARG A 180 -8.13 -5.74 -17.33
N PHE A 181 -8.14 -4.43 -17.17
CA PHE A 181 -6.94 -3.61 -17.32
C PHE A 181 -5.89 -3.96 -16.25
N THR A 182 -6.33 -4.09 -15.00
CA THR A 182 -5.47 -4.48 -13.88
C THR A 182 -4.85 -5.86 -14.10
N ALA A 183 -5.65 -6.85 -14.47
CA ALA A 183 -5.19 -8.21 -14.73
C ALA A 183 -4.20 -8.25 -15.90
N PHE A 184 -4.46 -7.48 -16.96
CA PHE A 184 -3.59 -7.39 -18.13
C PHE A 184 -2.17 -6.88 -17.79
N ILE A 185 -2.04 -6.01 -16.80
CA ILE A 185 -0.73 -5.49 -16.36
C ILE A 185 -0.15 -6.39 -15.24
N SER A 186 -0.99 -6.74 -14.25
CA SER A 186 -0.55 -7.42 -13.04
C SER A 186 -0.06 -8.84 -13.31
N PHE A 187 -0.78 -9.60 -14.14
CA PHE A 187 -0.44 -11.00 -14.39
C PHE A 187 0.89 -11.16 -15.14
N PRO A 188 1.12 -10.50 -16.28
CA PRO A 188 2.42 -10.61 -16.94
C PRO A 188 3.59 -10.13 -16.08
N LEU A 189 3.40 -9.03 -15.32
CA LEU A 189 4.45 -8.49 -14.46
C LEU A 189 4.82 -9.47 -13.34
N MET A 190 3.82 -9.98 -12.59
CA MET A 190 4.05 -10.83 -11.43
C MET A 190 4.47 -12.24 -11.82
N PHE A 191 3.81 -12.86 -12.80
CA PHE A 191 4.21 -14.18 -13.27
C PHE A 191 5.52 -14.11 -14.05
N GLY A 192 5.78 -13.04 -14.81
CA GLY A 192 7.08 -12.78 -15.42
C GLY A 192 8.19 -12.68 -14.37
N MET A 193 7.96 -11.93 -13.27
CA MET A 193 8.89 -11.86 -12.14
C MET A 193 9.11 -13.23 -11.49
N ALA A 194 8.06 -14.03 -11.33
CA ALA A 194 8.17 -15.37 -10.77
C ALA A 194 9.00 -16.32 -11.66
N LEU A 195 8.89 -16.18 -13.00
CA LEU A 195 9.67 -16.97 -13.96
C LEU A 195 11.16 -16.63 -13.91
N VAL A 196 11.51 -15.34 -13.84
CA VAL A 196 12.90 -14.85 -13.79
C VAL A 196 13.41 -14.65 -12.36
N ALA A 197 12.71 -15.19 -11.36
CA ALA A 197 13.03 -14.93 -9.95
C ALA A 197 14.44 -15.37 -9.55
N ASN A 198 14.93 -16.47 -10.13
CA ASN A 198 16.26 -16.99 -9.87
C ASN A 198 17.33 -16.03 -10.38
N GLU A 199 17.25 -15.66 -11.66
CA GLU A 199 18.18 -14.73 -12.31
C GLU A 199 18.11 -13.35 -11.65
N LEU A 200 16.91 -12.88 -11.33
CA LEU A 200 16.69 -11.60 -10.66
C LEU A 200 17.43 -11.55 -9.31
N ILE A 201 17.31 -12.58 -8.49
CA ILE A 201 17.97 -12.62 -7.18
C ILE A 201 19.48 -12.78 -7.31
N LEU A 202 19.97 -13.65 -8.21
CA LEU A 202 21.40 -13.86 -8.42
C LEU A 202 22.12 -12.57 -8.89
N ILE A 203 21.52 -11.86 -9.85
CA ILE A 203 22.12 -10.65 -10.43
C ILE A 203 22.04 -9.45 -9.46
N THR A 204 20.92 -9.30 -8.75
CA THR A 204 20.68 -8.07 -7.97
C THR A 204 21.18 -8.15 -6.54
N VAL A 205 21.18 -9.35 -5.93
CA VAL A 205 21.47 -9.49 -4.50
C VAL A 205 22.69 -10.35 -4.24
N THR A 206 22.78 -11.53 -4.68
CA THR A 206 23.87 -12.50 -4.68
C THR A 206 23.34 -13.94 -4.47
N GLU A 207 24.17 -14.94 -4.76
CA GLU A 207 23.83 -16.37 -4.61
C GLU A 207 23.42 -16.77 -3.17
N LYS A 208 23.95 -16.08 -2.16
CA LYS A 208 23.59 -16.27 -0.74
C LYS A 208 22.09 -16.20 -0.49
N TRP A 209 21.34 -15.48 -1.34
CA TRP A 209 19.90 -15.26 -1.21
C TRP A 209 19.06 -16.20 -2.07
N ALA A 210 19.66 -17.15 -2.77
CA ALA A 210 18.94 -18.14 -3.58
C ALA A 210 17.77 -18.85 -2.85
N PRO A 211 17.84 -19.15 -1.53
CA PRO A 211 16.69 -19.73 -0.83
C PRO A 211 15.44 -18.84 -0.73
N CYS A 212 15.53 -17.54 -1.06
CA CYS A 212 14.35 -16.67 -1.12
C CYS A 212 13.54 -16.84 -2.43
N VAL A 213 14.11 -17.47 -3.47
CA VAL A 213 13.45 -17.63 -4.78
C VAL A 213 12.10 -18.32 -4.69
N PRO A 214 11.94 -19.51 -4.08
CA PRO A 214 10.63 -20.17 -3.98
C PRO A 214 9.62 -19.35 -3.17
N ILE A 215 10.09 -18.58 -2.17
CA ILE A 215 9.25 -17.67 -1.40
C ILE A 215 8.75 -16.53 -2.29
N LEU A 216 9.64 -15.92 -3.07
CA LEU A 216 9.29 -14.88 -4.03
C LEU A 216 8.27 -15.38 -5.07
N GLN A 217 8.48 -16.57 -5.63
CA GLN A 217 7.57 -17.19 -6.61
C GLN A 217 6.16 -17.37 -6.04
N LEU A 218 6.03 -17.88 -4.81
CA LEU A 218 4.74 -18.01 -4.12
C LEU A 218 4.09 -16.65 -3.87
N LEU A 219 4.86 -15.68 -3.39
CA LEU A 219 4.35 -14.33 -3.12
C LEU A 219 3.91 -13.61 -4.40
N CYS A 220 4.55 -13.86 -5.54
CA CYS A 220 4.14 -13.30 -6.83
C CYS A 220 2.75 -13.78 -7.25
N VAL A 221 2.34 -14.99 -6.88
CA VAL A 221 0.96 -15.47 -7.11
C VAL A 221 -0.03 -14.54 -6.41
N TRP A 222 0.18 -14.25 -5.12
CA TRP A 222 -0.66 -13.26 -4.41
C TRP A 222 -0.51 -11.86 -5.01
N GLY A 223 0.71 -11.44 -5.33
CA GLY A 223 1.00 -10.14 -5.95
C GLY A 223 0.21 -9.91 -7.25
N ALA A 224 -0.04 -10.96 -8.03
CA ALA A 224 -0.84 -10.88 -9.26
C ALA A 224 -2.32 -10.56 -8.98
N PHE A 225 -2.89 -11.08 -7.90
CA PHE A 225 -4.31 -10.93 -7.56
C PHE A 225 -4.59 -9.78 -6.58
N SER A 226 -3.60 -9.32 -5.82
CA SER A 226 -3.78 -8.29 -4.80
C SER A 226 -4.37 -6.96 -5.33
N PRO A 227 -4.01 -6.46 -6.53
CA PRO A 227 -4.61 -5.24 -7.07
C PRO A 227 -6.09 -5.40 -7.42
N ILE A 228 -6.52 -6.61 -7.80
CA ILE A 228 -7.94 -6.92 -8.06
C ILE A 228 -8.71 -6.91 -6.75
N CYS A 229 -8.13 -7.44 -5.67
CA CYS A 229 -8.73 -7.38 -4.34
C CYS A 229 -8.93 -5.93 -3.88
N GLU A 230 -7.99 -5.05 -4.17
CA GLU A 230 -8.10 -3.62 -3.86
C GLU A 230 -9.26 -2.94 -4.62
N LEU A 231 -9.56 -3.34 -5.86
CA LEU A 231 -10.73 -2.82 -6.59
C LEU A 231 -12.02 -3.17 -5.88
N TYR A 232 -12.21 -4.41 -5.41
CA TYR A 232 -13.40 -4.81 -4.66
C TYR A 232 -13.53 -4.06 -3.33
N LYS A 233 -12.44 -3.88 -2.61
CA LYS A 233 -12.43 -3.09 -1.37
C LYS A 233 -12.85 -1.64 -1.62
N ASN A 234 -12.32 -1.02 -2.67
CA ASN A 234 -12.65 0.37 -3.03
C ASN A 234 -14.13 0.56 -3.37
N ILE A 235 -14.80 -0.42 -4.00
CA ILE A 235 -16.26 -0.38 -4.20
C ILE A 235 -16.99 -0.36 -2.86
N VAL A 236 -16.68 -1.26 -1.94
CA VAL A 236 -17.32 -1.32 -0.62
C VAL A 236 -17.16 -0.02 0.14
N ILE A 237 -15.96 0.58 0.08
CA ILE A 237 -15.66 1.87 0.71
C ILE A 237 -16.45 3.01 0.03
N SER A 238 -16.55 3.01 -1.30
CA SER A 238 -17.26 4.06 -2.05
C SER A 238 -18.78 4.11 -1.77
N HIS A 239 -19.36 2.98 -1.36
CA HIS A 239 -20.74 2.90 -0.86
C HIS A 239 -20.91 3.31 0.62
N GLY A 240 -19.85 3.81 1.27
CA GLY A 240 -19.90 4.21 2.68
C GLY A 240 -19.98 3.04 3.68
N LYS A 241 -19.92 1.78 3.20
CA LYS A 241 -20.07 0.56 4.03
C LYS A 241 -18.78 0.23 4.79
N SER A 242 -18.23 1.21 5.52
CA SER A 242 -16.98 1.05 6.30
C SER A 242 -17.07 -0.03 7.38
N ASN A 243 -18.27 -0.35 7.86
CA ASN A 243 -18.48 -1.45 8.81
C ASN A 243 -18.13 -2.82 8.19
N ILE A 244 -18.61 -3.09 6.98
CA ILE A 244 -18.32 -4.34 6.28
C ILE A 244 -16.81 -4.44 6.04
N TYR A 245 -16.19 -3.33 5.63
CA TYR A 245 -14.74 -3.27 5.44
C TYR A 245 -13.97 -3.56 6.74
N LEU A 246 -14.37 -2.98 7.87
CA LEU A 246 -13.77 -3.21 9.17
C LEU A 246 -13.91 -4.69 9.60
N TYR A 247 -15.14 -5.19 9.68
CA TYR A 247 -15.39 -6.57 10.15
C TYR A 247 -14.72 -7.62 9.26
N ALA A 248 -14.80 -7.45 7.95
CA ALA A 248 -14.13 -8.34 7.00
C ALA A 248 -12.62 -8.41 7.24
N ASN A 249 -11.95 -7.26 7.40
CA ASN A 249 -10.51 -7.24 7.64
C ASN A 249 -10.13 -7.82 9.03
N VAL A 250 -10.93 -7.56 10.07
CA VAL A 250 -10.69 -8.11 11.40
C VAL A 250 -10.85 -9.64 11.41
N ILE A 251 -11.94 -10.15 10.84
CA ILE A 251 -12.19 -11.59 10.73
C ILE A 251 -11.07 -12.27 9.95
N PHE A 252 -10.71 -11.70 8.81
CA PHE A 252 -9.62 -12.25 7.98
C PHE A 252 -8.29 -12.23 8.73
N GLY A 253 -7.94 -11.13 9.42
CA GLY A 253 -6.71 -11.03 10.18
C GLY A 253 -6.61 -12.08 11.29
N ILE A 254 -7.73 -12.35 12.02
CA ILE A 254 -7.78 -13.39 13.05
C ILE A 254 -7.60 -14.78 12.41
N LEU A 255 -8.34 -15.08 11.34
CA LEU A 255 -8.22 -16.35 10.62
C LEU A 255 -6.80 -16.56 10.09
N GLN A 256 -6.19 -15.51 9.55
CA GLN A 256 -4.82 -15.53 9.05
C GLN A 256 -3.81 -15.84 10.17
N ILE A 257 -3.94 -15.21 11.34
CA ILE A 257 -3.06 -15.46 12.48
C ILE A 257 -3.20 -16.91 12.95
N LEU A 258 -4.41 -17.42 13.08
CA LEU A 258 -4.66 -18.82 13.48
C LEU A 258 -4.03 -19.79 12.47
N LEU A 259 -4.22 -19.54 11.18
CA LEU A 259 -3.64 -20.38 10.12
C LEU A 259 -2.11 -20.34 10.14
N LEU A 260 -1.50 -19.18 10.37
CA LEU A 260 -0.05 -19.06 10.49
C LEU A 260 0.50 -19.82 11.69
N ILE A 261 -0.19 -19.77 12.84
CA ILE A 261 0.19 -20.53 14.04
C ILE A 261 0.10 -22.04 13.79
N MET A 262 -0.93 -22.50 13.09
CA MET A 262 -1.06 -23.92 12.72
C MET A 262 0.04 -24.39 11.75
N MET A 263 0.54 -23.51 10.89
CA MET A 263 1.56 -23.83 9.90
C MET A 263 2.99 -23.68 10.41
N LEU A 264 3.20 -23.17 11.63
CA LEU A 264 4.53 -23.01 12.24
C LEU A 264 5.41 -24.27 12.20
N PRO A 265 4.91 -25.49 12.52
CA PRO A 265 5.78 -26.67 12.54
C PRO A 265 6.20 -27.17 11.15
N TYR A 266 5.52 -26.73 10.08
CA TYR A 266 5.78 -27.23 8.72
C TYR A 266 6.85 -26.45 7.94
N GLY A 267 7.33 -25.35 8.50
CA GLY A 267 8.40 -24.52 7.91
C GLY A 267 7.88 -23.32 7.12
N ILE A 268 8.81 -22.39 6.85
CA ILE A 268 8.50 -21.07 6.31
C ILE A 268 7.81 -21.10 4.93
N LEU A 269 8.19 -22.05 4.07
CA LEU A 269 7.62 -22.17 2.73
C LEU A 269 6.13 -22.54 2.79
N TRP A 270 5.77 -23.48 3.65
CA TRP A 270 4.38 -23.87 3.87
C TRP A 270 3.56 -22.76 4.53
N MET A 271 4.16 -21.99 5.44
CA MET A 271 3.52 -20.79 6.01
C MET A 271 3.20 -19.76 4.91
N VAL A 272 4.14 -19.50 4.01
CA VAL A 272 3.94 -18.57 2.90
C VAL A 272 2.89 -19.10 1.92
N ALA A 273 2.92 -20.39 1.60
CA ALA A 273 1.91 -21.02 0.73
C ALA A 273 0.49 -20.91 1.33
N ALA A 274 0.35 -21.22 2.62
CA ALA A 274 -0.92 -21.09 3.34
C ALA A 274 -1.41 -19.63 3.40
N TYR A 275 -0.49 -18.69 3.62
CA TYR A 275 -0.76 -17.25 3.56
C TYR A 275 -1.31 -16.85 2.19
N VAL A 276 -0.67 -17.24 1.10
CA VAL A 276 -1.10 -16.95 -0.27
C VAL A 276 -2.48 -17.56 -0.55
N LEU A 277 -2.70 -18.83 -0.19
CA LEU A 277 -3.98 -19.52 -0.36
C LEU A 277 -5.11 -18.82 0.42
N ALA A 278 -4.86 -18.42 1.66
CA ALA A 278 -5.83 -17.69 2.46
C ALA A 278 -6.27 -16.37 1.78
N TYR A 279 -5.33 -15.64 1.21
CA TYR A 279 -5.63 -14.41 0.47
C TYR A 279 -6.40 -14.66 -0.82
N LEU A 280 -6.12 -15.74 -1.54
CA LEU A 280 -6.89 -16.11 -2.73
C LEU A 280 -8.33 -16.51 -2.37
N CYS A 281 -8.51 -17.28 -1.30
CA CYS A 281 -9.85 -17.57 -0.78
C CYS A 281 -10.58 -16.29 -0.36
N TRP A 282 -9.86 -15.35 0.27
CA TRP A 282 -10.43 -14.08 0.70
C TRP A 282 -10.81 -13.16 -0.47
N LEU A 283 -10.13 -13.26 -1.60
CA LEU A 283 -10.53 -12.59 -2.83
C LEU A 283 -11.93 -13.03 -3.28
N LEU A 284 -12.25 -14.34 -3.18
CA LEU A 284 -13.58 -14.86 -3.50
C LEU A 284 -14.66 -14.27 -2.57
N VAL A 285 -14.34 -14.13 -1.28
CA VAL A 285 -15.24 -13.47 -0.32
C VAL A 285 -15.50 -12.02 -0.72
N TRP A 286 -14.46 -11.25 -1.08
CA TRP A 286 -14.62 -9.88 -1.56
C TRP A 286 -15.44 -9.80 -2.87
N HIS A 287 -15.25 -10.76 -3.77
CA HIS A 287 -16.05 -10.85 -4.98
C HIS A 287 -17.53 -11.05 -4.66
N CYS A 288 -17.87 -11.98 -3.73
CA CYS A 288 -19.23 -12.18 -3.28
C CYS A 288 -19.84 -10.92 -2.64
N PHE A 289 -19.10 -10.25 -1.75
CA PHE A 289 -19.57 -8.99 -1.17
C PHE A 289 -19.85 -7.90 -2.22
N ALA A 290 -18.95 -7.77 -3.19
CA ALA A 290 -19.11 -6.78 -4.25
C ALA A 290 -20.25 -7.12 -5.23
N SER A 291 -20.59 -8.40 -5.44
CA SER A 291 -21.70 -8.82 -6.30
C SER A 291 -23.09 -8.58 -5.68
N HIS A 292 -23.17 -8.47 -4.35
CA HIS A 292 -24.39 -8.18 -3.60
C HIS A 292 -24.64 -6.67 -3.38
N LEU A 293 -23.73 -5.81 -3.78
CA LEU A 293 -23.86 -4.34 -3.73
C LEU A 293 -24.50 -3.82 -4.99
#